data_f9cfaa5b991cc716b1fee3db5c3be8d4
#
_entry.id   f9cfaa5b991cc716b1fee3db5c3be8d4
#
_cell.length_a   1.000
_cell.length_b   1.000
_cell.length_c   1.000
_cell.angle_alpha   90.00
_cell.angle_beta   90.00
_cell.angle_gamma   90.00
#
_symmetry.space_group_name_H-M   'P 1'
#
loop_
_entity.id
_entity.type
_entity.pdbx_description
1 polymer ?
#
loop_
_entity_poly.entity_id
_entity_poly.type
_entity_poly.pdbx_seq_one_letter_code
_entity_poly.pdbx_strand_id
1 'polypeptide(L)'
;MFYMNCHRKGIVFIFIATVFLFISCEQRVDKDKLTITAVMDDIKQEFAPDKRVALFNIEYSRKGNETILKGESNLPEAVASFKQKLAGKNIYYLDSIQLLPSSNLNGFTQGLITISVANLRGRPAHSAELVTQATLGTPVKILKVEDSWYLIQTPDKYLSWVDSGGIMPL
;
A
#
# COMPACT_ATOMS: atom_id res chain seq x y z
N MET A 1 37.69 -7.85 58.42
CA MET A 1 36.66 -6.90 57.96
C MET A 1 36.91 -6.53 56.49
N PHE A 2 36.74 -7.52 55.59
CA PHE A 2 36.94 -7.31 54.13
C PHE A 2 36.17 -8.38 53.36
N TYR A 3 34.83 -8.31 53.31
CA TYR A 3 34.01 -9.19 52.43
C TYR A 3 32.66 -8.57 52.18
N MET A 4 32.59 -7.42 51.50
CA MET A 4 31.29 -6.84 51.13
C MET A 4 31.29 -5.91 49.89
N ASN A 5 32.24 -6.07 48.96
CA ASN A 5 32.31 -5.17 47.81
C ASN A 5 32.25 -5.89 46.42
N CYS A 6 32.22 -7.23 46.39
CA CYS A 6 32.23 -7.96 45.11
C CYS A 6 30.86 -8.08 44.47
N HIS A 7 29.78 -8.29 45.25
CA HIS A 7 28.41 -8.46 44.70
C HIS A 7 27.80 -7.19 44.13
N ARG A 8 28.19 -6.02 44.66
CA ARG A 8 27.61 -4.74 44.23
C ARG A 8 28.09 -4.29 42.84
N LYS A 9 29.34 -4.65 42.48
CA LYS A 9 29.90 -4.34 41.14
C LYS A 9 29.33 -5.26 40.03
N GLY A 10 29.04 -6.51 40.35
CA GLY A 10 28.44 -7.47 39.40
C GLY A 10 27.02 -7.11 39.02
N ILE A 11 26.19 -6.65 39.98
CA ILE A 11 24.79 -6.29 39.74
C ILE A 11 24.71 -5.00 38.88
N VAL A 12 25.60 -4.03 39.09
CA VAL A 12 25.65 -2.82 38.27
C VAL A 12 26.04 -3.09 36.82
N PHE A 13 26.98 -4.04 36.60
CA PHE A 13 27.39 -4.44 35.26
C PHE A 13 26.29 -5.18 34.50
N ILE A 14 25.53 -6.04 35.17
CA ILE A 14 24.35 -6.73 34.56
C ILE A 14 23.27 -5.74 34.21
N PHE A 15 23.00 -4.73 35.03
CA PHE A 15 22.00 -3.68 34.73
C PHE A 15 22.39 -2.81 33.54
N ILE A 16 23.67 -2.46 33.39
CA ILE A 16 24.17 -1.69 32.26
C ILE A 16 24.08 -2.49 30.97
N ALA A 17 24.40 -3.80 30.98
CA ALA A 17 24.31 -4.67 29.82
C ALA A 17 22.85 -4.86 29.33
N THR A 18 21.88 -4.96 30.26
CA THR A 18 20.45 -5.08 29.88
C THR A 18 19.89 -3.78 29.28
N VAL A 19 20.31 -2.61 29.74
CA VAL A 19 19.87 -1.32 29.18
C VAL A 19 20.38 -1.14 27.74
N PHE A 20 21.60 -1.57 27.42
CA PHE A 20 22.14 -1.48 26.06
C PHE A 20 21.39 -2.36 25.04
N LEU A 21 20.80 -3.49 25.44
CA LEU A 21 20.04 -4.36 24.56
C LEU A 21 18.70 -3.72 24.13
N PHE A 22 18.07 -2.91 24.97
CA PHE A 22 16.81 -2.23 24.63
C PHE A 22 17.01 -1.05 23.67
N ILE A 23 18.09 -0.28 23.80
CA ILE A 23 18.39 0.87 22.93
C ILE A 23 18.69 0.41 21.49
N SER A 24 19.33 -0.75 21.30
CA SER A 24 19.64 -1.28 19.97
C SER A 24 18.40 -1.69 19.16
N CYS A 25 17.32 -2.10 19.84
CA CYS A 25 16.09 -2.53 19.16
C CYS A 25 15.28 -1.33 18.61
N GLU A 26 15.19 -0.25 19.35
CA GLU A 26 14.45 0.95 18.95
C GLU A 26 15.10 1.67 17.77
N GLN A 27 16.43 1.78 17.74
CA GLN A 27 17.19 2.35 16.63
C GLN A 27 17.05 1.57 15.32
N ARG A 28 16.92 0.23 15.39
CA ARG A 28 16.75 -0.61 14.21
C ARG A 28 15.37 -0.38 13.55
N VAL A 29 14.35 -0.20 14.36
CA VAL A 29 12.96 0.01 13.94
C VAL A 29 12.80 1.30 13.16
N ASP A 30 13.36 2.40 13.67
CA ASP A 30 13.29 3.70 12.99
C ASP A 30 14.05 3.67 11.66
N LYS A 31 15.17 2.96 11.61
CA LYS A 31 15.97 2.79 10.40
C LYS A 31 15.20 2.01 9.32
N ASP A 32 14.51 0.93 9.68
CA ASP A 32 13.73 0.13 8.74
C ASP A 32 12.57 0.96 8.17
N LYS A 33 11.85 1.71 9.01
CA LYS A 33 10.79 2.63 8.57
C LYS A 33 11.30 3.65 7.56
N LEU A 34 12.39 4.34 7.88
CA LEU A 34 13.00 5.32 6.98
C LEU A 34 13.42 4.69 5.65
N THR A 35 13.99 3.50 5.71
CA THR A 35 14.42 2.77 4.52
C THR A 35 13.24 2.34 3.66
N ILE A 36 12.17 1.79 4.28
CA ILE A 36 10.94 1.40 3.57
C ILE A 36 10.32 2.63 2.90
N THR A 37 10.20 3.74 3.62
CA THR A 37 9.61 4.97 3.08
C THR A 37 10.42 5.49 1.89
N ALA A 38 11.74 5.55 2.00
CA ALA A 38 12.61 5.98 0.89
C ALA A 38 12.45 5.07 -0.34
N VAL A 39 12.43 3.74 -0.16
CA VAL A 39 12.20 2.81 -1.28
C VAL A 39 10.80 2.98 -1.87
N MET A 40 9.77 3.22 -1.04
CA MET A 40 8.42 3.50 -1.54
C MET A 40 8.37 4.76 -2.40
N ASP A 41 9.05 5.81 -1.98
CA ASP A 41 9.10 7.08 -2.70
C ASP A 41 9.84 6.93 -4.04
N ASP A 42 10.97 6.19 -4.05
CA ASP A 42 11.69 5.85 -5.29
C ASP A 42 10.79 5.09 -6.27
N ILE A 43 10.06 4.07 -5.79
CA ILE A 43 9.12 3.29 -6.62
C ILE A 43 7.97 4.17 -7.14
N LYS A 44 7.41 5.03 -6.30
CA LYS A 44 6.36 5.97 -6.75
C LYS A 44 6.87 6.90 -7.84
N GLN A 45 8.07 7.42 -7.69
CA GLN A 45 8.67 8.31 -8.68
C GLN A 45 8.95 7.59 -10.00
N GLU A 46 9.40 6.34 -9.95
CA GLU A 46 9.76 5.55 -11.12
C GLU A 46 8.53 5.01 -11.87
N PHE A 47 7.54 4.43 -11.16
CA PHE A 47 6.43 3.67 -11.76
C PHE A 47 5.08 4.37 -11.69
N ALA A 48 4.85 5.27 -10.72
CA ALA A 48 3.58 5.92 -10.48
C ALA A 48 3.73 7.43 -10.23
N PRO A 49 4.42 8.17 -11.11
CA PRO A 49 4.63 9.61 -10.94
C PRO A 49 3.31 10.39 -11.03
N ASP A 50 2.34 9.87 -11.77
CA ASP A 50 0.99 10.41 -11.88
C ASP A 50 -0.03 9.43 -11.30
N LYS A 51 -0.47 9.73 -10.07
CA LYS A 51 -1.47 8.94 -9.34
C LYS A 51 -2.87 8.92 -9.97
N ARG A 52 -3.12 9.74 -10.98
CA ARG A 52 -4.39 9.74 -11.73
C ARG A 52 -4.49 8.54 -12.66
N VAL A 53 -3.36 7.97 -13.08
CA VAL A 53 -3.29 6.88 -14.06
C VAL A 53 -2.61 5.62 -13.52
N ALA A 54 -1.93 5.73 -12.38
CA ALA A 54 -1.16 4.66 -11.77
C ALA A 54 -1.41 4.62 -10.26
N LEU A 55 -1.85 3.46 -9.75
CA LEU A 55 -2.12 3.26 -8.34
C LEU A 55 -1.00 2.45 -7.68
N PHE A 56 -0.26 3.10 -6.79
CA PHE A 56 0.68 2.47 -5.89
C PHE A 56 0.43 3.03 -4.48
N ASN A 57 -0.61 2.51 -3.82
CA ASN A 57 -1.04 2.94 -2.50
C ASN A 57 -0.68 1.88 -1.47
N ILE A 58 0.58 1.86 -1.06
CA ILE A 58 1.11 0.96 -0.06
C ILE A 58 1.46 1.75 1.19
N GLU A 59 1.10 1.21 2.34
CA GLU A 59 1.36 1.78 3.64
C GLU A 59 2.21 0.85 4.49
N TYR A 60 3.12 1.44 5.25
CA TYR A 60 3.83 0.79 6.33
C TYR A 60 3.01 0.87 7.61
N SER A 61 2.88 -0.24 8.30
CA SER A 61 2.34 -0.29 9.65
C SER A 61 3.16 -1.25 10.51
N ARG A 62 2.99 -1.17 11.83
CA ARG A 62 3.67 -2.04 12.77
C ARG A 62 2.69 -2.59 13.78
N LYS A 63 2.82 -3.89 14.08
CA LYS A 63 2.06 -4.58 15.12
C LYS A 63 3.06 -5.32 16.03
N GLY A 64 3.33 -4.76 17.20
CA GLY A 64 4.40 -5.28 18.07
C GLY A 64 5.77 -5.20 17.38
N ASN A 65 6.41 -6.33 17.18
CA ASN A 65 7.71 -6.44 16.50
C ASN A 65 7.60 -6.69 15.00
N GLU A 66 6.39 -6.87 14.47
CA GLU A 66 6.19 -7.22 13.07
C GLU A 66 5.95 -5.96 12.22
N THR A 67 6.71 -5.83 11.15
CA THR A 67 6.47 -4.87 10.08
C THR A 67 5.42 -5.42 9.15
N ILE A 68 4.41 -4.63 8.80
CA ILE A 68 3.34 -5.01 7.89
C ILE A 68 3.31 -4.00 6.74
N LEU A 69 3.35 -4.50 5.51
CA LEU A 69 3.11 -3.72 4.30
C LEU A 69 1.72 -4.07 3.78
N LYS A 70 0.83 -3.11 3.75
CA LYS A 70 -0.56 -3.28 3.31
C LYS A 70 -0.93 -2.23 2.28
N GLY A 71 -1.92 -2.52 1.48
CA GLY A 71 -2.43 -1.59 0.49
C GLY A 71 -2.69 -2.26 -0.85
N GLU A 72 -2.77 -1.46 -1.90
CA GLU A 72 -3.15 -1.95 -3.22
C GLU A 72 -2.37 -1.26 -4.34
N SER A 73 -2.20 -1.99 -5.45
CA SER A 73 -1.54 -1.46 -6.65
C SER A 73 -2.09 -2.13 -7.91
N ASN A 74 -2.24 -1.36 -8.98
CA ASN A 74 -2.50 -1.89 -10.32
C ASN A 74 -1.22 -2.08 -11.15
N LEU A 75 -0.05 -1.96 -10.50
CA LEU A 75 1.26 -2.03 -11.12
C LEU A 75 2.06 -3.23 -10.57
N PRO A 76 1.90 -4.44 -11.13
CA PRO A 76 2.59 -5.63 -10.61
C PRO A 76 4.11 -5.50 -10.65
N GLU A 77 4.66 -4.85 -11.69
CA GLU A 77 6.11 -4.62 -11.83
C GLU A 77 6.65 -3.69 -10.74
N ALA A 78 5.91 -2.63 -10.38
CA ALA A 78 6.27 -1.73 -9.29
C ALA A 78 6.32 -2.46 -7.95
N VAL A 79 5.31 -3.32 -7.68
CA VAL A 79 5.27 -4.13 -6.46
C VAL A 79 6.41 -5.14 -6.43
N ALA A 80 6.72 -5.79 -7.56
CA ALA A 80 7.86 -6.71 -7.64
C ALA A 80 9.19 -6.00 -7.38
N SER A 81 9.44 -4.85 -8.02
CA SER A 81 10.63 -4.02 -7.82
C SER A 81 10.75 -3.55 -6.36
N PHE A 82 9.63 -3.10 -5.76
CA PHE A 82 9.58 -2.71 -4.36
C PHE A 82 10.02 -3.85 -3.43
N LYS A 83 9.42 -5.03 -3.59
CA LYS A 83 9.77 -6.23 -2.81
C LYS A 83 11.24 -6.63 -2.98
N GLN A 84 11.75 -6.59 -4.20
CA GLN A 84 13.15 -6.89 -4.51
C GLN A 84 14.11 -5.91 -3.83
N LYS A 85 13.83 -4.59 -3.90
CA LYS A 85 14.63 -3.57 -3.23
C LYS A 85 14.65 -3.74 -1.71
N LEU A 86 13.53 -4.14 -1.09
CA LEU A 86 13.46 -4.43 0.35
C LEU A 86 14.23 -5.69 0.73
N ALA A 87 14.12 -6.75 -0.07
CA ALA A 87 14.87 -7.99 0.15
C ALA A 87 16.39 -7.73 0.09
N GLY A 88 16.87 -6.93 -0.85
CA GLY A 88 18.28 -6.53 -0.95
C GLY A 88 18.80 -5.72 0.24
N LYS A 89 17.89 -5.17 1.06
CA LYS A 89 18.20 -4.43 2.30
C LYS A 89 17.99 -5.29 3.57
N ASN A 90 17.67 -6.59 3.42
CA ASN A 90 17.36 -7.53 4.51
C ASN A 90 16.22 -7.04 5.43
N ILE A 91 15.18 -6.41 4.84
CA ILE A 91 13.99 -5.98 5.57
C ILE A 91 12.94 -7.07 5.49
N TYR A 92 12.50 -7.57 6.65
CA TYR A 92 11.46 -8.58 6.80
C TYR A 92 10.14 -7.92 7.14
N TYR A 93 9.06 -8.39 6.50
CA TYR A 93 7.71 -7.84 6.68
C TYR A 93 6.64 -8.90 6.39
N LEU A 94 5.45 -8.69 6.94
CA LEU A 94 4.24 -9.38 6.52
C LEU A 94 3.66 -8.68 5.28
N ASP A 95 3.48 -9.45 4.23
CA ASP A 95 2.95 -8.95 2.96
C ASP A 95 1.42 -9.04 2.96
N SER A 96 0.78 -7.88 2.92
CA SER A 96 -0.67 -7.70 2.76
C SER A 96 -1.00 -6.77 1.60
N ILE A 97 -0.11 -6.72 0.59
CA ILE A 97 -0.30 -5.92 -0.61
C ILE A 97 -1.23 -6.67 -1.58
N GLN A 98 -2.30 -6.02 -2.00
CA GLN A 98 -3.22 -6.54 -3.01
C GLN A 98 -2.86 -6.01 -4.39
N LEU A 99 -2.73 -6.94 -5.36
CA LEU A 99 -2.65 -6.57 -6.78
C LEU A 99 -4.06 -6.45 -7.36
N LEU A 100 -4.25 -5.41 -8.14
CA LEU A 100 -5.47 -5.18 -8.90
C LEU A 100 -5.30 -5.65 -10.37
N PRO A 101 -6.34 -6.22 -11.00
CA PRO A 101 -7.72 -6.36 -10.52
C PRO A 101 -7.87 -7.32 -9.35
N SER A 102 -8.79 -6.96 -8.43
CA SER A 102 -9.05 -7.74 -7.21
C SER A 102 -9.71 -9.09 -7.54
N SER A 103 -9.34 -10.14 -6.80
CA SER A 103 -9.89 -11.49 -6.98
C SER A 103 -11.41 -11.60 -6.70
N ASN A 104 -11.97 -10.66 -5.93
CA ASN A 104 -13.41 -10.62 -5.63
C ASN A 104 -14.30 -10.19 -6.81
N LEU A 105 -13.71 -9.80 -7.94
CA LEU A 105 -14.43 -9.50 -9.17
C LEU A 105 -14.91 -10.76 -9.92
N ASN A 106 -14.57 -11.96 -9.45
CA ASN A 106 -14.98 -13.24 -10.07
C ASN A 106 -14.72 -13.32 -11.59
N GLY A 107 -13.66 -12.64 -12.05
CA GLY A 107 -13.28 -12.59 -13.46
C GLY A 107 -13.84 -11.41 -14.26
N PHE A 108 -14.81 -10.67 -13.73
CA PHE A 108 -15.39 -9.49 -14.37
C PHE A 108 -14.43 -8.29 -14.34
N THR A 109 -13.34 -8.37 -15.08
CA THR A 109 -12.27 -7.34 -15.11
C THR A 109 -12.41 -6.33 -16.24
N GLN A 110 -13.45 -6.48 -17.06
CA GLN A 110 -13.81 -5.56 -18.11
C GLN A 110 -15.23 -5.04 -17.87
N GLY A 111 -15.58 -3.91 -18.46
CA GLY A 111 -16.92 -3.36 -18.38
C GLY A 111 -17.20 -2.37 -19.50
N LEU A 112 -18.47 -2.04 -19.64
CA LEU A 112 -18.96 -1.08 -20.62
C LEU A 112 -19.84 -0.03 -19.93
N ILE A 113 -19.64 1.25 -20.23
CA ILE A 113 -20.52 2.33 -19.74
C ILE A 113 -21.88 2.21 -20.44
N THR A 114 -22.96 2.20 -19.65
CA THR A 114 -24.32 1.90 -20.11
C THR A 114 -25.26 3.08 -20.11
N ILE A 115 -24.85 4.23 -19.62
CA ILE A 115 -25.63 5.47 -19.60
C ILE A 115 -24.99 6.52 -20.51
N SER A 116 -25.78 7.48 -20.96
CA SER A 116 -25.32 8.52 -21.91
C SER A 116 -24.05 9.20 -21.46
N VAL A 117 -23.97 9.58 -20.17
CA VAL A 117 -22.77 10.16 -19.55
C VAL A 117 -22.67 9.65 -18.11
N ALA A 118 -21.62 8.92 -17.81
CA ALA A 118 -21.27 8.50 -16.46
C ALA A 118 -20.31 9.49 -15.82
N ASN A 119 -20.65 9.97 -14.63
CA ASN A 119 -19.75 10.78 -13.82
C ASN A 119 -18.72 9.88 -13.13
N LEU A 120 -17.44 10.15 -13.38
CA LEU A 120 -16.33 9.42 -12.80
C LEU A 120 -15.75 10.23 -11.63
N ARG A 121 -15.73 9.62 -10.45
CA ARG A 121 -15.42 10.26 -9.17
C ARG A 121 -14.07 9.89 -8.62
N GLY A 122 -13.46 10.78 -7.83
CA GLY A 122 -12.20 10.52 -7.14
C GLY A 122 -12.30 9.55 -5.94
N ARG A 123 -13.54 9.32 -5.43
CA ARG A 123 -13.85 8.37 -4.35
C ARG A 123 -15.23 7.76 -4.59
N PRO A 124 -15.56 6.59 -3.97
CA PRO A 124 -16.84 5.90 -4.14
C PRO A 124 -17.97 6.62 -3.40
N ALA A 125 -18.34 7.83 -3.86
CA ALA A 125 -19.40 8.63 -3.29
C ALA A 125 -19.90 9.67 -4.31
N HIS A 126 -21.21 9.91 -4.36
CA HIS A 126 -21.81 10.92 -5.25
C HIS A 126 -21.34 12.35 -4.95
N SER A 127 -20.98 12.65 -3.71
CA SER A 127 -20.46 13.95 -3.27
C SER A 127 -18.95 14.12 -3.50
N ALA A 128 -18.26 13.07 -3.99
CA ALA A 128 -16.82 13.15 -4.27
C ALA A 128 -16.54 14.03 -5.50
N GLU A 129 -15.31 14.51 -5.60
CA GLU A 129 -14.84 15.29 -6.74
C GLU A 129 -15.11 14.57 -8.07
N LEU A 130 -15.62 15.30 -9.05
CA LEU A 130 -15.76 14.85 -10.42
C LEU A 130 -14.36 14.87 -11.08
N VAL A 131 -13.80 13.70 -11.37
CA VAL A 131 -12.49 13.58 -12.02
C VAL A 131 -12.61 13.77 -13.53
N THR A 132 -13.56 13.04 -14.14
CA THR A 132 -13.84 13.07 -15.58
C THR A 132 -15.21 12.47 -15.84
N GLN A 133 -15.55 12.27 -17.10
CA GLN A 133 -16.80 11.64 -17.55
C GLN A 133 -16.49 10.60 -18.63
N ALA A 134 -17.33 9.58 -18.71
CA ALA A 134 -17.29 8.58 -19.78
C ALA A 134 -18.67 8.49 -20.45
N THR A 135 -18.70 8.33 -21.76
CA THR A 135 -19.94 8.24 -22.53
C THR A 135 -20.37 6.79 -22.73
N LEU A 136 -21.63 6.60 -23.10
CA LEU A 136 -22.21 5.32 -23.45
C LEU A 136 -21.31 4.55 -24.43
N GLY A 137 -21.07 3.27 -24.14
CA GLY A 137 -20.25 2.39 -24.97
C GLY A 137 -18.73 2.51 -24.71
N THR A 138 -18.28 3.36 -23.79
CA THR A 138 -16.86 3.41 -23.42
C THR A 138 -16.44 2.11 -22.72
N PRO A 139 -15.46 1.34 -23.26
CA PRO A 139 -14.93 0.16 -22.60
C PRO A 139 -14.00 0.60 -21.48
N VAL A 140 -14.05 -0.10 -20.34
CA VAL A 140 -13.22 0.20 -19.17
C VAL A 140 -12.67 -1.09 -18.56
N LYS A 141 -11.51 -0.99 -17.90
CA LYS A 141 -11.03 -2.06 -17.01
C LYS A 141 -11.65 -1.86 -15.63
N ILE A 142 -12.17 -2.93 -15.05
CA ILE A 142 -12.64 -2.95 -13.67
C ILE A 142 -11.49 -3.45 -12.80
N LEU A 143 -11.13 -2.69 -11.78
CA LEU A 143 -10.01 -3.00 -10.89
C LEU A 143 -10.48 -3.56 -9.55
N LYS A 144 -11.55 -3.01 -8.97
CA LYS A 144 -12.20 -3.51 -7.77
C LYS A 144 -13.62 -2.98 -7.63
N VAL A 145 -14.38 -3.60 -6.73
CA VAL A 145 -15.72 -3.16 -6.32
C VAL A 145 -15.73 -2.85 -4.83
N GLU A 146 -16.38 -1.77 -4.47
CA GLU A 146 -16.68 -1.35 -3.09
C GLU A 146 -18.14 -0.92 -3.05
N ASP A 147 -18.96 -1.65 -2.29
CA ASP A 147 -20.42 -1.44 -2.23
C ASP A 147 -21.05 -1.37 -3.63
N SER A 148 -21.63 -0.22 -3.99
CA SER A 148 -22.25 0.04 -5.29
C SER A 148 -21.32 0.80 -6.27
N TRP A 149 -20.00 0.78 -6.04
CA TRP A 149 -19.04 1.50 -6.85
C TRP A 149 -17.96 0.59 -7.42
N TYR A 150 -17.58 0.85 -8.66
CA TYR A 150 -16.45 0.20 -9.30
C TYR A 150 -15.29 1.18 -9.46
N LEU A 151 -14.10 0.81 -8.99
CA LEU A 151 -12.87 1.46 -9.41
C LEU A 151 -12.52 0.96 -10.80
N ILE A 152 -12.46 1.87 -11.74
CA ILE A 152 -12.20 1.56 -13.15
C ILE A 152 -10.97 2.30 -13.66
N GLN A 153 -10.45 1.78 -14.78
CA GLN A 153 -9.48 2.49 -15.60
C GLN A 153 -10.05 2.68 -17.00
N THR A 154 -10.15 3.92 -17.42
CA THR A 154 -10.61 4.34 -18.74
C THR A 154 -9.55 4.09 -19.83
N PRO A 155 -9.88 4.14 -21.14
CA PRO A 155 -8.91 3.93 -22.23
C PRO A 155 -7.72 4.90 -22.21
N ASP A 156 -7.93 6.12 -21.74
CA ASP A 156 -6.90 7.14 -21.51
C ASP A 156 -6.14 6.96 -20.18
N LYS A 157 -6.35 5.78 -19.54
CA LYS A 157 -5.71 5.29 -18.30
C LYS A 157 -6.10 5.99 -17.01
N TYR A 158 -7.05 6.94 -17.01
CA TYR A 158 -7.51 7.54 -15.76
C TYR A 158 -8.17 6.53 -14.83
N LEU A 159 -7.78 6.62 -13.57
CA LEU A 159 -8.34 5.83 -12.47
C LEU A 159 -9.45 6.64 -11.80
N SER A 160 -10.63 6.06 -11.68
CA SER A 160 -11.78 6.74 -11.10
C SER A 160 -12.86 5.76 -10.69
N TRP A 161 -13.82 6.25 -9.91
CA TRP A 161 -14.95 5.47 -9.44
C TRP A 161 -16.20 5.78 -10.26
N VAL A 162 -16.89 4.73 -10.68
CA VAL A 162 -18.21 4.81 -11.34
C VAL A 162 -19.25 4.09 -10.49
N ASP A 163 -20.45 4.67 -10.40
CA ASP A 163 -21.61 4.03 -9.79
C ASP A 163 -22.03 2.79 -10.58
N SER A 164 -22.44 1.74 -9.89
CA SER A 164 -22.85 0.47 -10.51
C SER A 164 -24.02 0.61 -11.49
N GLY A 165 -24.89 1.62 -11.34
CA GLY A 165 -25.95 1.91 -12.29
C GLY A 165 -25.46 2.48 -13.63
N GLY A 166 -24.19 2.86 -13.73
CA GLY A 166 -23.60 3.45 -14.95
C GLY A 166 -22.71 2.49 -15.74
N ILE A 167 -22.51 1.25 -15.29
CA ILE A 167 -21.57 0.29 -15.89
C ILE A 167 -22.16 -1.11 -15.91
N MET A 168 -21.86 -1.88 -16.95
CA MET A 168 -22.12 -3.30 -17.06
C MET A 168 -20.79 -4.05 -17.05
N PRO A 169 -20.50 -4.88 -16.01
CA PRO A 169 -19.37 -5.80 -16.02
C PRO A 169 -19.51 -6.89 -17.09
N LEU A 170 -18.37 -7.30 -17.67
CA LEU A 170 -18.26 -8.30 -18.75
C LEU A 170 -17.31 -9.41 -18.37
#